data_b2e00dae3e724c17ff1f897c35f8ebb3
#
_entry.id   b2e00dae3e724c17ff1f897c35f8ebb3
#
_cell.length_a   1.000
_cell.length_b   1.000
_cell.length_c   1.000
_cell.angle_alpha   90.00
_cell.angle_beta   90.00
_cell.angle_gamma   90.00
#
_symmetry.space_group_name_H-M   'P 1'
#
loop_
_entity.id
_entity.type
_entity.pdbx_description
1 polymer ?
#
loop_
_entity_poly.entity_id
_entity_poly.type
_entity_poly.pdbx_seq_one_letter_code
_entity_poly.pdbx_strand_id
1 'polypeptide(L)'
;MEAKQREYHFTKNAKAFTDMFSEDFLSINKGAINKPSRNNSYEMFDEYFKSTEFLKWDDNKAPVIRFSNDGSVAYVAVDKVVIVKMLNGNGKGIMDTANFAWLTVYKKYKNEWKIDCVTSTNK
;
A
#
# COMPACT_ATOMS: atom_id res chain seq x y z
N MET A 1 -2.26 -11.26 -3.73
CA MET A 1 -1.64 -10.21 -2.91
C MET A 1 -2.47 -8.93 -2.80
N GLU A 2 -3.05 -8.45 -3.87
CA GLU A 2 -3.92 -7.26 -3.81
C GLU A 2 -5.09 -7.41 -2.85
N ALA A 3 -5.76 -8.56 -2.86
CA ALA A 3 -6.87 -8.83 -1.96
C ALA A 3 -6.44 -8.81 -0.48
N LYS A 4 -5.24 -9.29 -0.18
CA LYS A 4 -4.71 -9.26 1.19
C LYS A 4 -4.34 -7.85 1.63
N GLN A 5 -3.82 -7.01 0.74
CA GLN A 5 -3.55 -5.61 1.04
C GLN A 5 -4.85 -4.88 1.42
N ARG A 6 -5.91 -5.12 0.66
CA ARG A 6 -7.24 -4.56 0.98
C ARG A 6 -7.72 -5.03 2.34
N GLU A 7 -7.65 -6.33 2.60
CA GLU A 7 -8.03 -6.91 3.88
C GLU A 7 -7.27 -6.26 5.04
N TYR A 8 -5.95 -6.10 4.91
CA TYR A 8 -5.14 -5.54 5.99
C TYR A 8 -5.45 -4.07 6.27
N HIS A 9 -5.84 -3.30 5.25
CA HIS A 9 -6.31 -1.93 5.45
C HIS A 9 -7.63 -1.91 6.23
N PHE A 10 -8.60 -2.72 5.84
CA PHE A 10 -9.90 -2.75 6.51
C PHE A 10 -9.82 -3.34 7.92
N THR A 11 -8.94 -4.29 8.17
CA THR A 11 -8.75 -4.89 9.50
C THR A 11 -7.72 -4.17 10.35
N LYS A 12 -7.08 -3.14 9.81
CA LYS A 12 -6.04 -2.35 10.49
C LYS A 12 -4.84 -3.18 10.93
N ASN A 13 -4.48 -4.18 10.12
CA ASN A 13 -3.38 -5.10 10.42
C ASN A 13 -2.06 -4.60 9.83
N ALA A 14 -1.47 -3.61 10.48
CA ALA A 14 -0.23 -3.00 10.01
C ALA A 14 0.94 -3.98 9.99
N LYS A 15 1.01 -4.89 10.97
CA LYS A 15 2.10 -5.87 11.02
C LYS A 15 2.06 -6.80 9.81
N ALA A 16 0.90 -7.39 9.51
CA ALA A 16 0.77 -8.28 8.37
C ALA A 16 1.03 -7.55 7.05
N PHE A 17 0.58 -6.30 6.94
CA PHE A 17 0.83 -5.49 5.75
C PHE A 17 2.32 -5.21 5.55
N THR A 18 3.02 -4.74 6.60
CA THR A 18 4.45 -4.42 6.50
C THR A 18 5.33 -5.66 6.38
N ASP A 19 4.88 -6.83 6.86
CA ASP A 19 5.58 -8.10 6.65
C ASP A 19 5.60 -8.51 5.17
N MET A 20 4.74 -7.93 4.33
CA MET A 20 4.76 -8.12 2.89
C MET A 20 5.90 -7.35 2.21
N PHE A 21 6.53 -6.40 2.88
CA PHE A 21 7.62 -5.59 2.31
C PHE A 21 8.93 -6.36 2.33
N SER A 22 9.73 -6.21 1.27
CA SER A 22 11.09 -6.75 1.25
C SER A 22 12.00 -5.95 2.16
N GLU A 23 13.20 -6.49 2.46
CA GLU A 23 14.21 -5.77 3.24
C GLU A 23 14.74 -4.54 2.49
N ASP A 24 14.73 -4.58 1.16
CA ASP A 24 15.19 -3.49 0.30
C ASP A 24 14.08 -2.56 -0.16
N PHE A 25 12.91 -2.62 0.48
CA PHE A 25 11.73 -1.87 0.09
C PHE A 25 12.01 -0.38 -0.12
N LEU A 26 11.54 0.15 -1.26
CA LEU A 26 11.59 1.56 -1.58
C LEU A 26 10.18 2.12 -1.71
N SER A 27 9.98 3.32 -1.20
CA SER A 27 8.75 4.09 -1.41
C SER A 27 9.09 5.37 -2.17
N ILE A 28 8.43 5.57 -3.29
CA ILE A 28 8.63 6.74 -4.14
C ILE A 28 7.32 7.51 -4.20
N ASN A 29 7.32 8.71 -3.63
CA ASN A 29 6.16 9.59 -3.66
C ASN A 29 6.56 11.03 -3.39
N LYS A 30 5.70 11.96 -3.77
CA LYS A 30 5.88 13.39 -3.51
C LYS A 30 7.28 13.90 -3.89
N GLY A 31 7.83 13.37 -4.98
CA GLY A 31 9.14 13.80 -5.50
C GLY A 31 10.34 13.25 -4.76
N ALA A 32 10.19 12.25 -3.91
CA ALA A 32 11.28 11.70 -3.11
C ALA A 32 11.32 10.18 -3.14
N ILE A 33 12.52 9.64 -3.00
CA ILE A 33 12.75 8.20 -2.82
C ILE A 33 13.11 7.97 -1.36
N ASN A 34 12.36 7.10 -0.71
CA ASN A 34 12.57 6.76 0.70
C ASN A 34 12.85 5.27 0.84
N LYS A 35 13.79 4.92 1.71
CA LYS A 35 14.08 3.53 2.07
C LYS A 35 13.86 3.35 3.57
N PRO A 36 12.61 3.26 4.01
CA PRO A 36 12.33 3.11 5.45
C PRO A 36 12.75 1.71 5.93
N SER A 37 13.15 1.62 7.19
CA SER A 37 13.31 0.31 7.83
C SER A 37 11.94 -0.34 8.00
N ARG A 38 11.91 -1.67 8.16
CA ARG A 38 10.65 -2.37 8.43
C ARG A 38 9.96 -1.83 9.68
N ASN A 39 10.73 -1.54 10.72
CA ASN A 39 10.17 -0.99 11.96
C ASN A 39 9.56 0.40 11.74
N ASN A 40 10.22 1.28 10.99
CA ASN A 40 9.65 2.59 10.67
C ASN A 40 8.40 2.47 9.81
N SER A 41 8.38 1.56 8.87
CA SER A 41 7.18 1.29 8.06
C SER A 41 6.04 0.77 8.94
N TYR A 42 6.31 -0.15 9.85
CA TYR A 42 5.31 -0.67 10.77
C TYR A 42 4.72 0.44 11.64
N GLU A 43 5.55 1.27 12.26
CA GLU A 43 5.08 2.36 13.11
C GLU A 43 4.21 3.35 12.35
N MET A 44 4.62 3.73 11.14
CA MET A 44 3.87 4.65 10.30
C MET A 44 2.49 4.08 9.91
N PHE A 45 2.45 2.84 9.44
CA PHE A 45 1.18 2.23 9.05
C PHE A 45 0.30 1.87 10.24
N ASP A 46 0.88 1.49 11.37
CA ASP A 46 0.13 1.21 12.59
C ASP A 46 -0.60 2.49 13.06
N GLU A 47 0.11 3.61 13.11
CA GLU A 47 -0.50 4.90 13.46
C GLU A 47 -1.55 5.32 12.44
N TYR A 48 -1.24 5.21 11.14
CA TYR A 48 -2.17 5.54 10.08
C TYR A 48 -3.46 4.70 10.17
N PHE A 49 -3.33 3.40 10.36
CA PHE A 49 -4.48 2.50 10.46
C PHE A 49 -5.32 2.78 11.71
N LYS A 50 -4.69 3.13 12.82
CA LYS A 50 -5.42 3.47 14.05
C LYS A 50 -6.23 4.75 13.93
N SER A 51 -5.73 5.72 13.17
CA SER A 51 -6.37 7.03 13.03
C SER A 51 -7.31 7.12 11.82
N THR A 52 -7.43 6.06 11.03
CA THR A 52 -8.14 6.09 9.76
C THR A 52 -9.11 4.92 9.66
N GLU A 53 -10.35 5.20 9.31
CA GLU A 53 -11.33 4.19 8.96
C GLU A 53 -11.44 4.14 7.43
N PHE A 54 -11.17 2.99 6.84
CA PHE A 54 -11.29 2.81 5.39
C PHE A 54 -12.72 2.44 5.05
N LEU A 55 -13.37 3.28 4.24
CA LEU A 55 -14.75 3.07 3.81
C LEU A 55 -14.81 2.48 2.41
N LYS A 56 -13.83 2.80 1.57
CA LYS A 56 -13.72 2.28 0.21
C LYS A 56 -12.25 2.20 -0.19
N TRP A 57 -11.88 1.11 -0.85
CA TRP A 57 -10.53 0.89 -1.38
C TRP A 57 -10.67 -0.03 -2.58
N ASP A 58 -11.12 0.54 -3.70
CA ASP A 58 -11.55 -0.22 -4.88
C ASP A 58 -10.87 0.28 -6.15
N ASP A 59 -10.73 -0.63 -7.11
CA ASP A 59 -10.17 -0.31 -8.41
C ASP A 59 -11.18 0.47 -9.26
N ASN A 60 -10.74 1.59 -9.85
CA ASN A 60 -11.50 2.31 -10.88
C ASN A 60 -11.41 1.60 -12.23
N LYS A 61 -10.29 0.93 -12.47
CA LYS A 61 -10.01 0.16 -13.68
C LYS A 61 -9.34 -1.14 -13.29
N ALA A 62 -9.44 -2.15 -14.15
CA ALA A 62 -8.75 -3.41 -13.92
C ALA A 62 -7.23 -3.19 -13.77
N PRO A 63 -6.59 -3.77 -12.76
CA PRO A 63 -5.15 -3.64 -12.59
C PRO A 63 -4.38 -4.22 -13.78
N VAL A 64 -3.25 -3.60 -14.11
CA VAL A 64 -2.34 -4.12 -15.13
C VAL A 64 -1.24 -4.89 -14.42
N ILE A 65 -1.15 -6.19 -14.69
CA ILE A 65 -0.17 -7.08 -14.07
C ILE A 65 0.77 -7.60 -15.14
N ARG A 66 2.08 -7.45 -14.92
CA ARG A 66 3.11 -7.93 -15.84
C ARG A 66 4.23 -8.64 -15.09
N PHE A 67 4.72 -9.72 -15.66
CA PHE A 67 5.77 -10.54 -15.07
C PHE A 67 7.05 -10.47 -15.91
N SER A 68 8.19 -10.58 -15.22
CA SER A 68 9.46 -10.81 -15.92
C SER A 68 9.47 -12.19 -16.61
N ASN A 69 10.36 -12.37 -17.59
CA ASN A 69 10.43 -13.61 -18.36
C ASN A 69 10.70 -14.84 -17.48
N ASP A 70 11.48 -14.68 -16.43
CA ASP A 70 11.81 -15.79 -15.52
C ASP A 70 10.80 -15.93 -14.36
N GLY A 71 9.80 -15.06 -14.28
CA GLY A 71 8.76 -15.12 -13.24
C GLY A 71 9.22 -14.69 -11.85
N SER A 72 10.41 -14.06 -11.71
CA SER A 72 10.93 -13.65 -10.40
C SER A 72 10.53 -12.23 -9.98
N VAL A 73 10.09 -11.41 -10.92
CA VAL A 73 9.66 -10.03 -10.69
C VAL A 73 8.33 -9.80 -11.38
N ALA A 74 7.47 -9.07 -10.72
CA ALA A 74 6.21 -8.62 -11.32
C ALA A 74 5.96 -7.17 -10.94
N TYR A 75 5.23 -6.44 -11.79
CA TYR A 75 4.70 -5.15 -11.39
C TYR A 75 3.20 -5.11 -11.61
N VAL A 76 2.54 -4.35 -10.75
CA VAL A 76 1.09 -4.15 -10.80
C VAL A 76 0.83 -2.65 -10.82
N ALA A 77 0.19 -2.17 -11.88
CA ALA A 77 -0.27 -0.79 -11.97
C ALA A 77 -1.75 -0.75 -11.62
N VAL A 78 -2.12 0.09 -10.66
CA VAL A 78 -3.49 0.21 -10.21
C VAL A 78 -3.98 1.65 -10.28
N ASP A 79 -5.27 1.80 -10.50
CA ASP A 79 -6.00 3.08 -10.44
C ASP A 79 -7.11 2.88 -9.41
N LYS A 80 -6.97 3.51 -8.25
CA LYS A 80 -7.84 3.27 -7.11
C LYS A 80 -8.55 4.51 -6.62
N VAL A 81 -9.77 4.31 -6.15
CA VAL A 81 -10.45 5.28 -5.32
C VAL A 81 -10.40 4.81 -3.87
N VAL A 82 -9.99 5.70 -2.98
CA VAL A 82 -9.91 5.44 -1.55
C VAL A 82 -10.77 6.48 -0.83
N ILE A 83 -11.73 6.01 -0.06
CA ILE A 83 -12.54 6.87 0.80
C ILE A 83 -12.23 6.50 2.24
N VAL A 84 -11.83 7.48 3.01
CA VAL A 84 -11.45 7.30 4.40
C VAL A 84 -12.22 8.26 5.29
N LYS A 85 -12.40 7.85 6.54
CA LYS A 85 -12.87 8.71 7.61
C LYS A 85 -11.71 8.85 8.59
N MET A 86 -11.18 10.04 8.69
CA MET A 86 -10.08 10.31 9.62
C MET A 86 -10.66 10.71 10.96
N LEU A 87 -10.21 10.04 12.02
CA LEU A 87 -10.65 10.32 13.39
C LEU A 87 -9.78 11.45 13.95
N ASN A 88 -10.41 12.57 14.33
CA ASN A 88 -9.70 13.64 15.02
C ASN A 88 -9.85 13.48 16.54
N GLY A 89 -9.10 14.27 17.30
CA GLY A 89 -9.08 14.20 18.76
C GLY A 89 -10.41 14.52 19.44
N ASN A 90 -11.40 15.03 18.71
CA ASN A 90 -12.73 15.35 19.22
C ASN A 90 -13.77 14.25 18.88
N GLY A 91 -13.33 13.13 18.34
CA GLY A 91 -14.23 12.05 17.92
C GLY A 91 -15.03 12.34 16.68
N LYS A 92 -14.81 13.47 16.02
CA LYS A 92 -15.46 13.81 14.75
C LYS A 92 -14.65 13.26 13.61
N GLY A 93 -15.31 12.50 12.73
CA GLY A 93 -14.67 12.01 11.53
C GLY A 93 -14.76 13.03 10.40
N ILE A 94 -13.65 13.17 9.66
CA ILE A 94 -13.62 13.92 8.41
C ILE A 94 -13.49 12.92 7.29
N MET A 95 -14.45 12.92 6.36
CA MET A 95 -14.39 12.06 5.19
C MET A 95 -13.52 12.69 4.12
N ASP A 96 -12.65 11.91 3.53
CA ASP A 96 -11.80 12.32 2.43
C ASP A 96 -11.85 11.27 1.32
N THR A 97 -11.94 11.73 0.09
CA THR A 97 -11.91 10.88 -1.10
C THR A 97 -10.67 11.21 -1.91
N ALA A 98 -9.85 10.21 -2.13
CA ALA A 98 -8.65 10.38 -2.92
C ALA A 98 -8.61 9.37 -4.08
N ASN A 99 -8.13 9.82 -5.22
CA ASN A 99 -7.89 8.97 -6.38
C ASN A 99 -6.39 8.83 -6.55
N PHE A 100 -5.93 7.59 -6.58
CA PHE A 100 -4.52 7.25 -6.68
C PHE A 100 -4.25 6.44 -7.94
N ALA A 101 -3.08 6.63 -8.50
CA ALA A 101 -2.49 5.67 -9.41
C ALA A 101 -1.12 5.30 -8.85
N TRP A 102 -0.86 4.01 -8.70
CA TRP A 102 0.45 3.57 -8.22
C TRP A 102 0.95 2.34 -8.94
N LEU A 103 2.26 2.18 -8.88
CA LEU A 103 2.96 1.01 -9.38
C LEU A 103 3.59 0.29 -8.19
N THR A 104 3.28 -0.98 -8.05
CA THR A 104 3.90 -1.85 -7.06
C THR A 104 4.78 -2.86 -7.77
N VAL A 105 6.05 -2.93 -7.37
CA VAL A 105 6.98 -3.95 -7.86
C VAL A 105 7.08 -5.05 -6.83
N TYR A 106 6.78 -6.28 -7.25
CA TYR A 106 6.90 -7.47 -6.43
C TYR A 106 8.14 -8.25 -6.86
N LYS A 107 8.84 -8.79 -5.90
CA LYS A 107 10.01 -9.63 -6.17
C LYS A 107 9.92 -10.90 -5.35
N LYS A 108 10.34 -12.02 -5.95
CA LYS A 108 10.36 -13.31 -5.26
C LYS A 108 11.64 -13.46 -4.45
N TYR A 109 11.45 -13.75 -3.16
CA TYR A 109 12.54 -14.08 -2.23
C TYR A 109 12.22 -15.46 -1.65
N LYS A 110 13.06 -16.45 -1.91
CA LYS A 110 12.89 -17.81 -1.39
C LYS A 110 11.49 -18.37 -1.64
N ASN A 111 11.00 -18.24 -2.88
CA ASN A 111 9.65 -18.66 -3.31
C ASN A 111 8.50 -17.86 -2.69
N GLU A 112 8.77 -16.76 -2.02
CA GLU A 112 7.76 -15.89 -1.45
C GLU A 112 7.77 -14.52 -2.13
N TRP A 113 6.60 -14.04 -2.55
CA TRP A 113 6.46 -12.71 -3.14
C TRP A 113 6.50 -11.65 -2.06
N LYS A 114 7.34 -10.63 -2.27
CA LYS A 114 7.41 -9.45 -1.40
C LYS A 114 7.21 -8.19 -2.21
N ILE A 115 6.71 -7.14 -1.55
CA ILE A 115 6.61 -5.81 -2.13
C ILE A 115 8.00 -5.16 -2.05
N ASP A 116 8.59 -4.89 -3.20
CA ASP A 116 9.96 -4.37 -3.30
C ASP A 116 10.01 -2.86 -3.50
N CYS A 117 9.00 -2.31 -4.18
CA CYS A 117 8.91 -0.87 -4.43
C CYS A 117 7.46 -0.46 -4.65
N VAL A 118 7.09 0.70 -4.14
CA VAL A 118 5.81 1.34 -4.47
C VAL A 118 6.07 2.76 -4.91
N THR A 119 5.55 3.11 -6.10
CA THR A 119 5.55 4.48 -6.62
C THR A 119 4.10 4.94 -6.69
N SER A 120 3.76 5.97 -5.93
CA SER A 120 2.38 6.43 -5.82
C SER A 120 2.21 7.86 -6.31
N THR A 121 1.12 8.08 -7.04
CA THR A 121 0.68 9.41 -7.45
C THR A 121 -0.78 9.60 -7.06
N ASN A 122 -1.17 10.84 -6.86
CA ASN A 122 -2.57 11.17 -6.55
C ASN A 122 -2.99 12.45 -7.26
N LYS A 123 -4.27 12.56 -7.50
CA LYS A 123 -4.85 13.79 -8.03
C LYS A 123 -4.96 14.83 -6.93
#